data_34af52b5b35900233d8b32d74ffd9d72
#
_entry.id   34af52b5b35900233d8b32d74ffd9d72
#
_cell.length_a   1.000
_cell.length_b   1.000
_cell.length_c   1.000
_cell.angle_alpha   90.00
_cell.angle_beta   90.00
_cell.angle_gamma   90.00
#
_symmetry.space_group_name_H-M   'P 1'
#
loop_
_entity.id
_entity.type
_entity.pdbx_description
1 polymer ?
#
loop_
_entity_poly.entity_id
_entity_poly.type
_entity_poly.pdbx_seq_one_letter_code
_entity_poly.pdbx_strand_id
1 'polypeptide(L)'
;MNRTPIGSLREHVNEIVIIQGWMQTLRDQKTMQFLIMRDRTGLVQVANYRPANPEIGELISGLGAESALTVKGKVVENPVVKLGGLEIQLQELWVENAAEAPLPFDPFDEENMPSIDFRMDWRYLDLRRKQNLLLFQVQSALEHAMREYWLKENF
;
A
#
# COMPACT_ATOMS: atom_id res chain seq x y z
N MET A 1 10.72 0.70 17.08
CA MET A 1 10.97 -0.20 15.94
C MET A 1 11.04 0.62 14.68
N ASN A 2 11.95 0.30 13.77
CA ASN A 2 12.00 0.97 12.48
C ASN A 2 10.92 0.39 11.55
N ARG A 3 10.46 1.21 10.61
CA ARG A 3 9.53 0.79 9.55
C ARG A 3 10.18 -0.24 8.64
N THR A 4 9.48 -1.34 8.34
CA THR A 4 9.87 -2.36 7.37
C THR A 4 9.19 -2.11 6.03
N PRO A 5 9.91 -1.96 4.90
CA PRO A 5 9.31 -1.87 3.57
C PRO A 5 8.55 -3.16 3.21
N ILE A 6 7.41 -3.02 2.53
CA ILE A 6 6.59 -4.20 2.14
C ILE A 6 7.39 -5.15 1.23
N GLY A 7 8.24 -4.63 0.35
CA GLY A 7 9.05 -5.45 -0.55
C GLY A 7 10.09 -6.33 0.12
N SER A 8 10.47 -6.05 1.38
CA SER A 8 11.43 -6.83 2.17
C SER A 8 10.79 -7.81 3.16
N LEU A 9 9.45 -7.91 3.20
CA LEU A 9 8.74 -8.75 4.19
C LEU A 9 9.10 -10.24 4.13
N ARG A 10 9.56 -10.73 2.98
CA ARG A 10 10.00 -12.14 2.85
C ARG A 10 11.21 -12.46 3.73
N GLU A 11 12.04 -11.48 4.05
CA GLU A 11 13.19 -11.62 4.94
C GLU A 11 12.79 -11.64 6.43
N HIS A 12 11.54 -11.28 6.73
CA HIS A 12 11.00 -11.13 8.09
C HIS A 12 9.89 -12.14 8.42
N VAL A 13 9.85 -13.28 7.74
CA VAL A 13 8.85 -14.33 8.01
C VAL A 13 8.97 -14.82 9.45
N ASN A 14 7.82 -14.90 10.15
CA ASN A 14 7.66 -15.20 11.58
C ASN A 14 8.10 -14.08 12.55
N GLU A 15 8.54 -12.94 12.08
CA GLU A 15 8.87 -11.78 12.89
C GLU A 15 7.67 -10.81 13.02
N ILE A 16 7.71 -9.99 14.05
CA ILE A 16 6.79 -8.86 14.22
C ILE A 16 7.41 -7.64 13.56
N VAL A 17 6.70 -7.05 12.62
CA VAL A 17 7.13 -5.88 11.86
C VAL A 17 6.18 -4.71 12.04
N ILE A 18 6.66 -3.50 11.70
CA ILE A 18 5.84 -2.31 11.53
C ILE A 18 5.92 -1.90 10.07
N ILE A 19 4.77 -1.86 9.40
CA ILE A 19 4.65 -1.31 8.06
C ILE A 19 3.84 -0.02 8.07
N GLN A 20 4.11 0.86 7.12
CA GLN A 20 3.34 2.09 6.89
C GLN A 20 3.01 2.19 5.42
N GLY A 21 1.78 2.57 5.12
CA GLY A 21 1.31 2.68 3.75
C GLY A 21 -0.14 3.08 3.66
N TRP A 22 -0.69 2.89 2.49
CA TRP A 22 -2.09 3.19 2.19
C TRP A 22 -2.91 1.92 2.09
N MET A 23 -4.12 1.96 2.62
CA MET A 23 -5.10 0.88 2.41
C MET A 23 -5.67 0.99 1.00
N GLN A 24 -5.33 0.05 0.13
CA GLN A 24 -5.83 0.03 -1.25
C GLN A 24 -7.25 -0.52 -1.33
N THR A 25 -7.50 -1.65 -0.67
CA THR A 25 -8.83 -2.28 -0.63
C THR A 25 -9.09 -2.89 0.74
N LEU A 26 -10.36 -2.97 1.10
CA LEU A 26 -10.85 -3.64 2.28
C LEU A 26 -11.89 -4.69 1.88
N ARG A 27 -11.68 -5.92 2.31
CA ARG A 27 -12.72 -6.96 2.32
C ARG A 27 -13.15 -7.21 3.75
N ASP A 28 -14.30 -6.65 4.09
CA ASP A 28 -14.88 -6.73 5.43
C ASP A 28 -15.88 -7.88 5.52
N GLN A 29 -15.57 -8.87 6.36
CA GLN A 29 -16.42 -10.02 6.62
C GLN A 29 -16.77 -10.08 8.11
N LYS A 30 -17.76 -10.89 8.45
CA LYS A 30 -18.30 -11.00 9.82
C LYS A 30 -17.22 -11.30 10.88
N THR A 31 -16.28 -12.18 10.58
CA THR A 31 -15.24 -12.65 11.52
C THR A 31 -13.82 -12.23 11.12
N MET A 32 -13.59 -11.97 9.84
CA MET A 32 -12.27 -11.64 9.29
C MET A 32 -12.35 -10.38 8.47
N GLN A 33 -11.34 -9.54 8.58
CA GLN A 33 -11.12 -8.39 7.71
C GLN A 33 -9.78 -8.54 7.02
N PHE A 34 -9.76 -8.27 5.72
CA PHE A 34 -8.55 -8.32 4.91
C PHE A 34 -8.32 -6.98 4.26
N LEU A 35 -7.22 -6.34 4.65
CA LEU A 35 -6.77 -5.08 4.07
C LEU A 35 -5.63 -5.37 3.11
N ILE A 36 -5.69 -4.81 1.92
CA ILE A 36 -4.52 -4.75 1.05
C ILE A 36 -3.81 -3.43 1.32
N MET A 37 -2.64 -3.53 1.92
CA MET A 37 -1.77 -2.40 2.18
C MET A 37 -0.76 -2.23 1.07
N ARG A 38 -0.48 -0.98 0.71
CA ARG A 38 0.48 -0.61 -0.33
C ARG A 38 1.48 0.41 0.21
N ASP A 39 2.74 0.19 -0.12
CA ASP A 39 3.77 1.22 -0.06
C ASP A 39 4.46 1.37 -1.44
N ARG A 40 5.53 2.14 -1.52
CA ARG A 40 6.30 2.31 -2.76
C ARG A 40 6.99 1.04 -3.25
N THR A 41 7.13 0.02 -2.39
CA THR A 41 7.91 -1.19 -2.66
C THR A 41 7.05 -2.40 -3.00
N GLY A 42 5.74 -2.38 -2.66
CA GLY A 42 4.86 -3.50 -2.95
C GLY A 42 3.49 -3.44 -2.30
N LEU A 43 2.84 -4.60 -2.34
CA LEU A 43 1.52 -4.87 -1.76
C LEU A 43 1.63 -6.02 -0.77
N VAL A 44 0.85 -5.97 0.31
CA VAL A 44 0.70 -7.08 1.26
C VAL A 44 -0.73 -7.16 1.78
N GLN A 45 -1.20 -8.37 2.03
CA GLN A 45 -2.44 -8.61 2.76
C GLN A 45 -2.20 -8.52 4.26
N VAL A 46 -3.05 -7.75 4.94
CA VAL A 46 -3.12 -7.70 6.42
C VAL A 46 -4.44 -8.33 6.83
N ALA A 47 -4.41 -9.30 7.72
CA ALA A 47 -5.58 -10.00 8.24
C ALA A 47 -5.87 -9.60 9.68
N ASN A 48 -7.09 -9.18 9.94
CA ASN A 48 -7.62 -8.93 11.28
C ASN A 48 -8.70 -9.97 11.63
N TYR A 49 -8.52 -10.64 12.76
CA TYR A 49 -9.55 -11.51 13.33
C TYR A 49 -10.40 -10.71 14.31
N ARG A 50 -11.58 -10.28 13.88
CA ARG A 50 -12.49 -9.41 14.65
C ARG A 50 -12.76 -9.86 16.08
N PRO A 51 -13.04 -11.15 16.37
CA PRO A 51 -13.31 -11.58 17.75
C PRO A 51 -12.13 -11.37 18.71
N ALA A 52 -10.89 -11.39 18.20
CA ALA A 52 -9.72 -11.11 19.02
C ALA A 52 -9.45 -9.59 19.19
N ASN A 53 -9.84 -8.78 18.18
CA ASN A 53 -9.58 -7.35 18.13
C ASN A 53 -10.85 -6.57 17.73
N PRO A 54 -11.91 -6.55 18.55
CA PRO A 54 -13.19 -5.96 18.17
C PRO A 54 -13.09 -4.43 17.93
N GLU A 55 -12.36 -3.71 18.76
CA GLU A 55 -12.18 -2.26 18.61
C GLU A 55 -11.44 -1.91 17.31
N ILE A 56 -10.38 -2.65 16.99
CA ILE A 56 -9.66 -2.49 15.70
C ILE A 56 -10.60 -2.85 14.55
N GLY A 57 -11.44 -3.86 14.72
CA GLY A 57 -12.43 -4.26 13.72
C GLY A 57 -13.43 -3.16 13.38
N GLU A 58 -13.95 -2.46 14.38
CA GLU A 58 -14.85 -1.31 14.18
C GLU A 58 -14.11 -0.13 13.52
N LEU A 59 -12.88 0.15 13.95
CA LEU A 59 -12.06 1.18 13.35
C LEU A 59 -11.81 0.93 11.85
N ILE A 60 -11.43 -0.30 11.49
CA ILE A 60 -11.20 -0.70 10.09
C ILE A 60 -12.46 -0.54 9.25
N SER A 61 -13.65 -0.91 9.77
CA SER A 61 -14.91 -0.82 9.03
C SER A 61 -15.29 0.61 8.63
N GLY A 62 -14.80 1.60 9.36
CA GLY A 62 -15.02 3.02 9.07
C GLY A 62 -14.02 3.64 8.09
N LEU A 63 -13.00 2.89 7.65
CA LEU A 63 -11.95 3.45 6.79
C LEU A 63 -12.32 3.38 5.31
N GLY A 64 -12.07 4.49 4.62
CA GLY A 64 -12.09 4.56 3.15
C GLY A 64 -10.80 4.07 2.52
N ALA A 65 -10.88 3.66 1.24
CA ALA A 65 -9.70 3.38 0.43
C ALA A 65 -8.75 4.58 0.42
N GLU A 66 -7.45 4.33 0.30
CA GLU A 66 -6.38 5.33 0.36
C GLU A 66 -6.17 5.98 1.75
N SER A 67 -6.80 5.49 2.81
CA SER A 67 -6.42 5.86 4.18
C SER A 67 -4.97 5.47 4.47
N ALA A 68 -4.22 6.38 5.11
CA ALA A 68 -2.84 6.15 5.50
C ALA A 68 -2.79 5.48 6.87
N LEU A 69 -2.14 4.34 6.97
CA LEU A 69 -2.13 3.48 8.14
C LEU A 69 -0.71 3.09 8.55
N THR A 70 -0.52 2.92 9.84
CA THR A 70 0.59 2.18 10.44
C THR A 70 0.06 0.88 11.01
N VAL A 71 0.64 -0.23 10.60
CA VAL A 71 0.25 -1.59 11.00
C VAL A 71 1.43 -2.27 11.67
N LYS A 72 1.20 -2.83 12.85
CA LYS A 72 2.12 -3.75 13.51
C LYS A 72 1.49 -5.15 13.53
N GLY A 73 2.25 -6.14 13.13
CA GLY A 73 1.78 -7.52 13.09
C GLY A 73 2.87 -8.52 12.75
N LYS A 74 2.51 -9.80 12.84
CA LYS A 74 3.41 -10.90 12.54
C LYS A 74 3.32 -11.28 11.06
N VAL A 75 4.45 -11.34 10.40
CA VAL A 75 4.54 -11.84 9.01
C VAL A 75 4.43 -13.36 9.02
N VAL A 76 3.52 -13.89 8.22
CA VAL A 76 3.32 -15.34 8.06
C VAL A 76 3.25 -15.72 6.59
N GLU A 77 3.70 -16.93 6.28
CA GLU A 77 3.47 -17.51 4.97
C GLU A 77 2.03 -17.98 4.85
N ASN A 78 1.37 -17.59 3.77
CA ASN A 78 0.02 -18.03 3.44
C ASN A 78 -0.09 -18.26 1.92
N PRO A 79 0.09 -19.50 1.45
CA PRO A 79 0.10 -19.84 0.01
C PRO A 79 -1.20 -19.49 -0.73
N VAL A 80 -2.31 -19.31 0.00
CA VAL A 80 -3.61 -18.91 -0.58
C VAL A 80 -3.59 -17.43 -0.99
N VAL A 81 -2.75 -16.62 -0.37
CA VAL A 81 -2.63 -15.19 -0.68
C VAL A 81 -1.85 -14.98 -1.98
N LYS A 82 -2.55 -14.51 -3.02
CA LYS A 82 -1.97 -14.26 -4.35
C LYS A 82 -0.91 -13.14 -4.39
N LEU A 83 -0.81 -12.33 -3.34
CA LEU A 83 0.15 -11.24 -3.20
C LEU A 83 1.48 -11.73 -2.61
N GLY A 84 2.17 -12.60 -3.35
CA GLY A 84 3.48 -13.10 -2.95
C GLY A 84 3.47 -14.19 -1.86
N GLY A 85 2.30 -14.74 -1.50
CA GLY A 85 2.20 -15.82 -0.51
C GLY A 85 2.50 -15.40 0.92
N LEU A 86 2.42 -14.10 1.23
CA LEU A 86 2.65 -13.54 2.56
C LEU A 86 1.42 -12.81 3.09
N GLU A 87 1.26 -12.86 4.40
CA GLU A 87 0.20 -12.17 5.12
C GLU A 87 0.75 -11.59 6.42
N ILE A 88 0.23 -10.44 6.84
CA ILE A 88 0.52 -9.89 8.16
C ILE A 88 -0.70 -10.16 9.06
N GLN A 89 -0.50 -10.91 10.14
CA GLN A 89 -1.48 -11.06 11.20
C GLN A 89 -1.47 -9.81 12.06
N LEU A 90 -2.54 -9.03 11.99
CA LEU A 90 -2.67 -7.73 12.65
C LEU A 90 -2.65 -7.89 14.19
N GLN A 91 -1.86 -7.05 14.85
CA GLN A 91 -1.80 -6.91 16.29
C GLN A 91 -2.20 -5.50 16.74
N GLU A 92 -1.68 -4.48 16.07
CA GLU A 92 -1.96 -3.08 16.39
C GLU A 92 -2.13 -2.28 15.09
N LEU A 93 -3.02 -1.29 15.12
CA LEU A 93 -3.34 -0.40 14.00
C LEU A 93 -3.40 1.04 14.47
N TRP A 94 -2.74 1.92 13.74
CA TRP A 94 -2.86 3.37 13.89
C TRP A 94 -3.31 3.98 12.58
N VAL A 95 -4.30 4.86 12.65
CA VAL A 95 -4.78 5.64 11.51
C VAL A 95 -4.01 6.94 11.50
N GLU A 96 -3.08 7.09 10.57
CA GLU A 96 -2.31 8.32 10.39
C GLU A 96 -3.18 9.40 9.73
N ASN A 97 -3.97 9.01 8.73
CA ASN A 97 -4.95 9.86 8.09
C ASN A 97 -6.06 9.03 7.45
N ALA A 98 -7.30 9.30 7.82
CA ALA A 98 -8.47 8.72 7.17
C ALA A 98 -8.75 9.45 5.85
N ALA A 99 -8.88 8.71 4.76
CA ALA A 99 -9.26 9.28 3.48
C ALA A 99 -10.77 9.56 3.43
N GLU A 100 -11.16 10.64 2.77
CA GLU A 100 -12.55 10.87 2.42
C GLU A 100 -13.04 9.79 1.44
N ALA A 101 -14.24 9.30 1.67
CA ALA A 101 -14.88 8.29 0.84
C ALA A 101 -16.28 8.76 0.39
N PRO A 102 -16.71 8.46 -0.86
CA PRO A 102 -15.97 7.71 -1.87
C PRO A 102 -14.86 8.54 -2.53
N LEU A 103 -13.84 7.88 -3.07
CA LEU A 103 -12.85 8.54 -3.91
C LEU A 103 -13.52 9.03 -5.21
N PRO A 104 -13.01 10.13 -5.84
CA PRO A 104 -13.50 10.61 -7.13
C PRO A 104 -13.46 9.56 -8.24
N PHE A 105 -12.46 8.69 -8.20
CA PHE A 105 -12.34 7.48 -9.01
C PHE A 105 -11.36 6.49 -8.34
N ASP A 106 -11.48 5.22 -8.69
CA ASP A 106 -10.51 4.20 -8.26
C ASP A 106 -9.30 4.21 -9.22
N PRO A 107 -8.08 4.59 -8.76
CA PRO A 107 -6.90 4.62 -9.61
C PRO A 107 -6.41 3.21 -10.05
N PHE A 108 -6.99 2.14 -9.51
CA PHE A 108 -6.61 0.75 -9.80
C PHE A 108 -7.65 0.00 -10.63
N ASP A 109 -8.82 0.61 -10.89
CA ASP A 109 -9.82 0.09 -11.82
C ASP A 109 -9.45 0.50 -13.26
N GLU A 110 -8.73 -0.38 -13.96
CA GLU A 110 -8.29 -0.13 -15.33
C GLU A 110 -9.45 -0.18 -16.35
N GLU A 111 -10.55 -0.87 -16.02
CA GLU A 111 -11.69 -1.05 -16.92
C GLU A 111 -12.60 0.20 -16.96
N ASN A 112 -12.76 0.88 -15.82
CA ASN A 112 -13.65 2.04 -15.66
C ASN A 112 -12.89 3.35 -15.45
N MET A 113 -11.75 3.51 -16.14
CA MET A 113 -10.92 4.69 -16.00
C MET A 113 -11.60 5.92 -16.61
N PRO A 114 -11.75 7.03 -15.87
CA PRO A 114 -12.34 8.25 -16.39
C PRO A 114 -11.46 8.94 -17.44
N SER A 115 -12.03 9.96 -18.11
CA SER A 115 -11.32 10.75 -19.13
C SER A 115 -10.03 11.36 -18.58
N ILE A 116 -9.12 11.69 -19.46
CA ILE A 116 -7.84 12.29 -19.09
C ILE A 116 -8.03 13.65 -18.39
N ASP A 117 -8.98 14.45 -18.84
CA ASP A 117 -9.27 15.76 -18.25
C ASP A 117 -9.69 15.62 -16.79
N PHE A 118 -10.65 14.73 -16.51
CA PHE A 118 -11.06 14.44 -15.14
C PHE A 118 -9.90 13.93 -14.27
N ARG A 119 -9.04 13.06 -14.81
CA ARG A 119 -7.86 12.56 -14.07
C ARG A 119 -6.80 13.63 -13.84
N MET A 120 -6.74 14.67 -14.67
CA MET A 120 -5.84 15.80 -14.44
C MET A 120 -6.30 16.65 -13.25
N ASP A 121 -7.61 16.84 -13.05
CA ASP A 121 -8.15 17.51 -11.87
C ASP A 121 -7.83 16.76 -10.57
N TRP A 122 -7.78 15.42 -10.65
CA TRP A 122 -7.45 14.52 -9.54
C TRP A 122 -6.07 13.86 -9.73
N ARG A 123 -5.10 14.62 -10.22
CA ARG A 123 -3.80 14.09 -10.64
C ARG A 123 -3.06 13.31 -9.55
N TYR A 124 -3.21 13.68 -8.29
CA TYR A 124 -2.58 12.98 -7.17
C TYR A 124 -3.06 11.53 -7.01
N LEU A 125 -4.30 11.20 -7.45
CA LEU A 125 -4.79 9.82 -7.54
C LEU A 125 -4.27 9.15 -8.81
N ASP A 126 -4.31 9.84 -9.95
CA ASP A 126 -3.82 9.30 -11.23
C ASP A 126 -2.32 8.91 -11.16
N LEU A 127 -1.51 9.68 -10.42
CA LEU A 127 -0.09 9.37 -10.21
C LEU A 127 0.17 8.11 -9.37
N ARG A 128 -0.83 7.55 -8.70
CA ARG A 128 -0.71 6.27 -7.95
C ARG A 128 -0.82 5.03 -8.83
N ARG A 129 -1.22 5.19 -10.08
CA ARG A 129 -1.28 4.11 -11.07
C ARG A 129 0.12 3.62 -11.40
N LYS A 130 0.29 2.30 -11.52
CA LYS A 130 1.60 1.68 -11.81
C LYS A 130 2.27 2.23 -13.06
N GLN A 131 1.47 2.48 -14.12
CA GLN A 131 1.98 3.02 -15.40
C GLN A 131 2.58 4.41 -15.21
N ASN A 132 1.90 5.29 -14.47
CA ASN A 132 2.39 6.63 -14.21
C ASN A 132 3.60 6.63 -13.26
N LEU A 133 3.58 5.77 -12.25
CA LEU A 133 4.72 5.59 -11.34
C LEU A 133 5.96 5.11 -12.10
N LEU A 134 5.81 4.16 -13.03
CA LEU A 134 6.91 3.65 -13.85
C LEU A 134 7.56 4.75 -14.69
N LEU A 135 6.77 5.66 -15.26
CA LEU A 135 7.30 6.80 -16.03
C LEU A 135 8.28 7.63 -15.19
N PHE A 136 7.89 7.99 -13.97
CA PHE A 136 8.75 8.79 -13.06
C PHE A 136 9.95 8.00 -12.53
N GLN A 137 9.81 6.69 -12.33
CA GLN A 137 10.95 5.83 -11.97
C GLN A 137 11.99 5.80 -13.08
N VAL A 138 11.56 5.64 -14.35
CA VAL A 138 12.47 5.68 -15.52
C VAL A 138 13.13 7.04 -15.67
N GLN A 139 12.36 8.14 -15.53
CA GLN A 139 12.91 9.49 -15.58
C GLN A 139 13.97 9.70 -14.50
N SER A 140 13.69 9.34 -13.25
CA SER A 140 14.65 9.48 -12.14
C SER A 140 15.92 8.65 -12.36
N ALA A 141 15.81 7.44 -12.90
CA ALA A 141 16.95 6.60 -13.22
C ALA A 141 17.79 7.22 -14.33
N LEU A 142 17.16 7.78 -15.38
CA LEU A 142 17.84 8.47 -16.47
C LEU A 142 18.58 9.71 -15.96
N GLU A 143 17.93 10.57 -15.19
CA GLU A 143 18.54 11.77 -14.60
C GLU A 143 19.74 11.42 -13.72
N HIS A 144 19.65 10.34 -12.94
CA HIS A 144 20.74 9.84 -12.09
C HIS A 144 21.94 9.40 -12.95
N ALA A 145 21.70 8.59 -13.98
CA ALA A 145 22.72 8.11 -14.89
C ALA A 145 23.42 9.26 -15.64
N MET A 146 22.65 10.27 -16.08
CA MET A 146 23.21 11.47 -16.71
C MET A 146 24.11 12.25 -15.74
N ARG A 147 23.68 12.42 -14.50
CA ARG A 147 24.46 13.11 -13.47
C ARG A 147 25.76 12.37 -13.16
N GLU A 148 25.70 11.05 -12.99
CA GLU A 148 26.90 10.21 -12.76
C GLU A 148 27.88 10.33 -13.92
N TYR A 149 27.39 10.30 -15.17
CA TYR A 149 28.24 10.49 -16.36
C TYR A 149 28.95 11.85 -16.36
N TRP A 150 28.19 12.92 -16.14
CA TRP A 150 28.79 14.28 -16.13
C TRP A 150 29.86 14.46 -15.04
N LEU A 151 29.57 13.94 -13.83
CA LEU A 151 30.56 14.00 -12.75
C LEU A 151 31.82 13.20 -13.08
N LYS A 152 31.67 12.04 -13.74
CA LYS A 152 32.79 11.20 -14.16
C LYS A 152 33.64 11.87 -15.23
N GLU A 153 33.02 12.59 -16.15
CA GLU A 153 33.71 13.33 -17.24
C GLU A 153 34.17 14.72 -16.83
N ASN A 154 34.03 15.09 -15.55
CA ASN A 154 34.43 16.41 -14.99
C ASN A 154 33.67 17.61 -15.60
N PHE A 155 32.39 17.44 -15.97
CA PHE A 155 31.50 18.52 -16.34
C PHE A 155 30.85 19.16 -15.11
#